data_37b9bd10385f92de89e62f0ffd9f2f81
#
_entry.id   37b9bd10385f92de89e62f0ffd9f2f81
#
_cell.length_a   1.000
_cell.length_b   1.000
_cell.length_c   1.000
_cell.angle_alpha   90.00
_cell.angle_beta   90.00
_cell.angle_gamma   90.00
#
_symmetry.space_group_name_H-M   'P 1'
#
loop_
_entity.id
_entity.type
_entity.pdbx_description
1 polymer ?
#
loop_
_entity_poly.entity_id
_entity_poly.type
_entity_poly.pdbx_seq_one_letter_code
_entity_poly.pdbx_strand_id
1 'polypeptide(L)'
;FGQTESVLMLANLKGDKAVAGSMGKPTPLYDVRIVDDECNEVKQGKVGEVVVFPPKDRKQHGIFITYYNNEELYEKVWRHGVYHTGDTAYKDENGYFWYVGRADDLIKTRGFRVGPFEVENVIMQYPNVLECAVIGVPDKDRGQAIKAIVKMTDGAPHDKELENKIKTFCNKRMASYKWIQHLEIVDEFPKTISGKIKRTDLRENHKA
;
A
#
# COMPACT_ATOMS: atom_id res chain seq x y z
N PHE A 1 -13.66 1.82 -1.68
CA PHE A 1 -12.38 2.30 -2.22
C PHE A 1 -12.61 3.17 -3.43
N GLY A 2 -11.92 4.29 -3.49
CA GLY A 2 -11.92 5.24 -4.58
C GLY A 2 -10.72 6.16 -4.48
N GLN A 3 -10.53 6.98 -5.51
CA GLN A 3 -9.46 7.97 -5.62
C GLN A 3 -10.05 9.29 -6.12
N THR A 4 -9.28 10.36 -6.15
CA THR A 4 -9.68 11.62 -6.78
C THR A 4 -10.00 11.41 -8.28
N GLU A 5 -9.24 10.52 -8.92
CA GLU A 5 -9.36 10.15 -10.32
C GLU A 5 -10.59 9.30 -10.63
N SER A 6 -11.14 8.59 -9.64
CA SER A 6 -12.31 7.71 -9.83
C SER A 6 -13.02 7.44 -8.51
N VAL A 7 -14.30 7.74 -8.46
CA VAL A 7 -15.14 7.66 -7.26
C VAL A 7 -15.77 6.27 -7.14
N LEU A 8 -15.66 5.65 -5.95
CA LEU A 8 -16.36 4.40 -5.60
C LEU A 8 -16.16 3.25 -6.61
N MET A 9 -14.91 2.92 -6.90
CA MET A 9 -14.57 1.75 -7.72
C MET A 9 -14.97 0.44 -7.05
N LEU A 10 -14.74 0.34 -5.74
CA LEU A 10 -15.10 -0.81 -4.91
C LEU A 10 -15.93 -0.33 -3.71
N ALA A 11 -16.98 -1.03 -3.39
CA ALA A 11 -17.85 -0.70 -2.26
C ALA A 11 -18.57 -1.93 -1.70
N ASN A 12 -19.08 -1.81 -0.47
CA ASN A 12 -20.12 -2.66 0.07
C ASN A 12 -21.47 -1.99 -0.22
N LEU A 13 -22.16 -2.44 -1.27
CA LEU A 13 -23.45 -1.88 -1.67
C LEU A 13 -24.59 -2.38 -0.79
N LYS A 14 -25.72 -1.69 -0.83
CA LYS A 14 -26.93 -2.14 -0.12
C LYS A 14 -27.35 -3.53 -0.63
N GLY A 15 -27.43 -4.49 0.29
CA GLY A 15 -27.72 -5.89 -0.01
C GLY A 15 -26.49 -6.79 -0.02
N ASP A 16 -25.29 -6.25 -0.09
CA ASP A 16 -24.06 -7.01 0.10
C ASP A 16 -23.80 -7.28 1.59
N LYS A 17 -23.19 -8.45 1.86
CA LYS A 17 -22.66 -8.70 3.19
C LYS A 17 -21.42 -7.84 3.39
N ALA A 18 -21.47 -6.87 4.28
CA ALA A 18 -20.29 -6.07 4.62
C ALA A 18 -19.25 -6.94 5.32
N VAL A 19 -18.02 -6.95 4.82
CA VAL A 19 -16.88 -7.66 5.39
C VAL A 19 -15.89 -6.64 5.92
N ALA A 20 -15.72 -6.60 7.23
CA ALA A 20 -14.84 -5.64 7.89
C ALA A 20 -13.40 -5.76 7.38
N GLY A 21 -12.76 -4.64 7.06
CA GLY A 21 -11.40 -4.56 6.54
C GLY A 21 -11.28 -4.78 5.02
N SER A 22 -12.33 -5.28 4.33
CA SER A 22 -12.31 -5.35 2.88
C SER A 22 -12.63 -4.00 2.22
N MET A 23 -12.15 -3.80 0.99
CA MET A 23 -12.56 -2.67 0.15
C MET A 23 -13.97 -2.85 -0.46
N GLY A 24 -14.60 -4.02 -0.26
CA GLY A 24 -15.85 -4.39 -0.91
C GLY A 24 -15.64 -5.10 -2.25
N LYS A 25 -16.64 -5.00 -3.12
CA LYS A 25 -16.66 -5.59 -4.47
C LYS A 25 -16.72 -4.49 -5.54
N PRO A 26 -16.39 -4.79 -6.80
CA PRO A 26 -16.57 -3.84 -7.90
C PRO A 26 -17.99 -3.30 -7.96
N THR A 27 -18.12 -1.98 -8.06
CA THR A 27 -19.42 -1.36 -8.28
C THR A 27 -19.89 -1.57 -9.73
N PRO A 28 -21.18 -1.52 -10.03
CA PRO A 28 -21.68 -1.74 -11.38
C PRO A 28 -21.18 -0.75 -12.44
N LEU A 29 -20.55 0.36 -12.01
CA LEU A 29 -20.00 1.40 -12.89
C LEU A 29 -18.68 1.02 -13.54
N TYR A 30 -17.93 0.07 -12.94
CA TYR A 30 -16.54 -0.19 -13.31
C TYR A 30 -16.25 -1.69 -13.45
N ASP A 31 -15.48 -2.05 -14.48
CA ASP A 31 -14.82 -3.35 -14.60
C ASP A 31 -13.45 -3.26 -13.89
N VAL A 32 -13.43 -3.57 -12.59
CA VAL A 32 -12.23 -3.51 -11.75
C VAL A 32 -11.60 -4.88 -11.67
N ARG A 33 -10.31 -4.96 -12.01
CA ARG A 33 -9.55 -6.21 -11.96
C ARG A 33 -8.23 -6.01 -11.24
N ILE A 34 -7.57 -7.13 -10.91
CA ILE A 34 -6.23 -7.17 -10.33
C ILE A 34 -5.31 -7.81 -11.35
N VAL A 35 -4.23 -7.11 -11.72
CA VAL A 35 -3.32 -7.53 -12.78
C VAL A 35 -1.86 -7.61 -12.31
N ASP A 36 -1.06 -8.39 -13.03
CA ASP A 36 0.40 -8.43 -12.89
C ASP A 36 1.10 -7.28 -13.64
N ASP A 37 2.44 -7.29 -13.66
CA ASP A 37 3.24 -6.25 -14.31
C ASP A 37 3.05 -6.23 -15.84
N GLU A 38 2.61 -7.34 -16.45
CA GLU A 38 2.30 -7.51 -17.89
C GLU A 38 0.81 -7.23 -18.20
N CYS A 39 0.04 -6.73 -17.21
CA CYS A 39 -1.40 -6.43 -17.32
C CYS A 39 -2.29 -7.68 -17.56
N ASN A 40 -1.84 -8.88 -17.17
CA ASN A 40 -2.67 -10.07 -17.13
C ASN A 40 -3.42 -10.18 -15.81
N GLU A 41 -4.68 -10.59 -15.83
CA GLU A 41 -5.45 -10.79 -14.60
C GLU A 41 -4.82 -11.91 -13.75
N VAL A 42 -4.54 -11.58 -12.48
CA VAL A 42 -3.92 -12.54 -11.56
C VAL A 42 -4.95 -13.54 -11.03
N LYS A 43 -4.45 -14.72 -10.64
CA LYS A 43 -5.29 -15.74 -9.98
C LYS A 43 -5.78 -15.22 -8.62
N GLN A 44 -6.95 -15.69 -8.23
CA GLN A 44 -7.53 -15.45 -6.91
C GLN A 44 -6.54 -15.67 -5.77
N GLY A 45 -6.54 -14.76 -4.79
CA GLY A 45 -5.60 -14.78 -3.67
C GLY A 45 -4.20 -14.25 -3.99
N LYS A 46 -3.89 -13.95 -5.26
CA LYS A 46 -2.62 -13.33 -5.64
C LYS A 46 -2.71 -11.81 -5.59
N VAL A 47 -1.64 -11.19 -5.12
CA VAL A 47 -1.50 -9.73 -5.08
C VAL A 47 -1.11 -9.22 -6.46
N GLY A 48 -1.78 -8.17 -6.91
CA GLY A 48 -1.48 -7.43 -8.13
C GLY A 48 -1.96 -5.99 -8.04
N GLU A 49 -1.79 -5.22 -9.10
CA GLU A 49 -2.27 -3.84 -9.18
C GLU A 49 -3.76 -3.81 -9.50
N VAL A 50 -4.48 -2.95 -8.80
CA VAL A 50 -5.89 -2.67 -9.11
C VAL A 50 -5.96 -1.80 -10.34
N VAL A 51 -6.68 -2.26 -11.36
CA VAL A 51 -6.89 -1.52 -12.61
C VAL A 51 -8.37 -1.44 -12.95
N VAL A 52 -8.74 -0.41 -13.71
CA VAL A 52 -10.10 -0.24 -14.24
C VAL A 52 -10.07 -0.37 -15.75
N PHE A 53 -10.80 -1.34 -16.29
CA PHE A 53 -11.00 -1.50 -17.73
C PHE A 53 -12.05 -0.49 -18.19
N PRO A 54 -11.77 0.29 -19.24
CA PRO A 54 -12.73 1.24 -19.77
C PRO A 54 -13.93 0.49 -20.35
N PRO A 55 -15.15 1.05 -20.26
CA PRO A 55 -16.31 0.48 -20.92
C PRO A 55 -16.11 0.45 -22.44
N LYS A 56 -16.73 -0.51 -23.12
CA LYS A 56 -16.58 -0.73 -24.57
C LYS A 56 -16.92 0.49 -25.44
N ASP A 57 -17.81 1.33 -24.96
CA ASP A 57 -18.21 2.57 -25.64
C ASP A 57 -17.28 3.76 -25.39
N ARG A 58 -16.18 3.55 -24.65
CA ARG A 58 -15.18 4.56 -24.25
C ARG A 58 -15.75 5.80 -23.55
N LYS A 59 -16.97 5.78 -23.10
CA LYS A 59 -17.49 6.81 -22.23
C LYS A 59 -16.94 6.57 -20.83
N GLN A 60 -16.00 7.40 -20.42
CA GLN A 60 -15.36 7.35 -19.11
C GLN A 60 -16.36 7.83 -18.03
N HIS A 61 -17.28 6.97 -17.65
CA HIS A 61 -18.23 7.32 -16.58
C HIS A 61 -17.50 7.37 -15.24
N GLY A 62 -17.36 8.57 -14.68
CA GLY A 62 -16.83 8.76 -13.32
C GLY A 62 -15.31 8.58 -13.17
N ILE A 63 -14.53 8.50 -14.27
CA ILE A 63 -13.08 8.58 -14.26
C ILE A 63 -12.66 9.97 -14.73
N PHE A 64 -11.60 10.53 -14.14
CA PHE A 64 -11.08 11.86 -14.47
C PHE A 64 -10.71 11.98 -15.97
N ILE A 65 -10.70 13.21 -16.49
CA ILE A 65 -10.43 13.47 -17.91
C ILE A 65 -8.92 13.51 -18.17
N THR A 66 -8.16 14.24 -17.34
CA THR A 66 -6.70 14.39 -17.46
C THR A 66 -6.10 15.01 -16.20
N TYR A 67 -4.78 15.03 -16.09
CA TYR A 67 -4.06 15.84 -15.11
C TYR A 67 -3.73 17.22 -15.71
N TYR A 68 -3.93 18.27 -14.92
CA TYR A 68 -3.63 19.63 -15.35
C TYR A 68 -2.12 19.80 -15.62
N ASN A 69 -1.76 20.19 -16.85
CA ASN A 69 -0.38 20.39 -17.31
C ASN A 69 0.57 19.20 -17.03
N ASN A 70 0.07 17.96 -17.03
CA ASN A 70 0.90 16.77 -16.79
C ASN A 70 0.42 15.59 -17.64
N GLU A 71 0.65 15.66 -18.95
CA GLU A 71 0.25 14.65 -19.91
C GLU A 71 1.04 13.35 -19.73
N GLU A 72 2.33 13.45 -19.39
CA GLU A 72 3.17 12.29 -19.11
C GLU A 72 2.59 11.40 -18.00
N LEU A 73 2.10 12.01 -16.90
CA LEU A 73 1.46 11.26 -15.82
C LEU A 73 0.16 10.64 -16.29
N TYR A 74 -0.62 11.34 -17.14
CA TYR A 74 -1.85 10.80 -17.70
C TYR A 74 -1.58 9.55 -18.54
N GLU A 75 -0.62 9.59 -19.45
CA GLU A 75 -0.20 8.45 -20.27
C GLU A 75 0.29 7.29 -19.42
N LYS A 76 1.07 7.58 -18.37
CA LYS A 76 1.58 6.57 -17.44
C LYS A 76 0.47 5.81 -16.73
N VAL A 77 -0.59 6.48 -16.30
CA VAL A 77 -1.70 5.81 -15.60
C VAL A 77 -2.69 5.12 -16.54
N TRP A 78 -2.67 5.47 -17.84
CA TRP A 78 -3.49 4.84 -18.89
C TRP A 78 -2.71 3.84 -19.76
N ARG A 79 -1.60 3.31 -19.28
CA ARG A 79 -0.83 2.30 -20.01
C ARG A 79 -1.65 1.02 -20.23
N HIS A 80 -1.32 0.28 -21.27
CA HIS A 80 -2.05 -0.95 -21.68
C HIS A 80 -3.54 -0.76 -21.98
N GLY A 81 -3.98 0.49 -22.17
CA GLY A 81 -5.39 0.81 -22.48
C GLY A 81 -6.34 0.66 -21.28
N VAL A 82 -5.83 0.54 -20.05
CA VAL A 82 -6.60 0.47 -18.81
C VAL A 82 -6.11 1.53 -17.83
N TYR A 83 -6.98 1.97 -16.92
CA TYR A 83 -6.59 2.90 -15.86
C TYR A 83 -5.90 2.15 -14.71
N HIS A 84 -4.66 2.49 -14.45
CA HIS A 84 -3.84 1.98 -13.37
C HIS A 84 -3.97 2.86 -12.13
N THR A 85 -4.51 2.31 -11.04
CA THR A 85 -4.73 3.07 -9.81
C THR A 85 -3.44 3.33 -9.02
N GLY A 86 -2.40 2.55 -9.28
CA GLY A 86 -1.19 2.54 -8.46
C GLY A 86 -1.37 1.91 -7.08
N ASP A 87 -2.54 1.31 -6.81
CA ASP A 87 -2.82 0.58 -5.57
C ASP A 87 -2.81 -0.93 -5.84
N THR A 88 -2.36 -1.71 -4.86
CA THR A 88 -2.31 -3.16 -4.94
C THR A 88 -3.29 -3.82 -3.99
N ALA A 89 -3.86 -4.93 -4.44
CA ALA A 89 -4.83 -5.71 -3.69
C ALA A 89 -4.74 -7.19 -4.05
N TYR A 90 -5.43 -8.02 -3.29
CA TYR A 90 -5.81 -9.36 -3.71
C TYR A 90 -7.34 -9.53 -3.64
N LYS A 91 -7.88 -10.50 -4.36
CA LYS A 91 -9.32 -10.85 -4.34
C LYS A 91 -9.48 -12.19 -3.65
N ASP A 92 -10.36 -12.26 -2.64
CA ASP A 92 -10.65 -13.52 -1.93
C ASP A 92 -11.64 -14.42 -2.70
N GLU A 93 -11.94 -15.59 -2.15
CA GLU A 93 -12.85 -16.58 -2.71
C GLU A 93 -14.31 -16.11 -2.83
N ASN A 94 -14.70 -15.10 -2.06
CA ASN A 94 -16.02 -14.49 -2.07
C ASN A 94 -16.09 -13.24 -2.98
N GLY A 95 -14.99 -12.89 -3.66
CA GLY A 95 -14.89 -11.77 -4.57
C GLY A 95 -14.66 -10.42 -3.91
N TYR A 96 -14.34 -10.39 -2.60
CA TYR A 96 -13.96 -9.17 -1.90
C TYR A 96 -12.51 -8.81 -2.20
N PHE A 97 -12.26 -7.52 -2.38
CA PHE A 97 -10.93 -6.96 -2.58
C PHE A 97 -10.34 -6.53 -1.24
N TRP A 98 -9.05 -6.84 -1.05
CA TRP A 98 -8.30 -6.55 0.16
C TRP A 98 -7.08 -5.71 -0.17
N TYR A 99 -7.00 -4.53 0.41
CA TYR A 99 -5.92 -3.59 0.18
C TYR A 99 -4.59 -4.11 0.73
N VAL A 100 -3.52 -3.99 -0.06
CA VAL A 100 -2.16 -4.37 0.35
C VAL A 100 -1.26 -3.15 0.51
N GLY A 101 -1.36 -2.18 -0.41
CA GLY A 101 -0.56 -0.97 -0.37
C GLY A 101 -0.47 -0.29 -1.73
N ARG A 102 0.36 0.74 -1.82
CA ARG A 102 0.72 1.35 -3.10
C ARG A 102 1.67 0.43 -3.88
N ALA A 103 1.53 0.39 -5.19
CA ALA A 103 2.42 -0.39 -6.06
C ALA A 103 3.88 0.08 -5.97
N ASP A 104 4.07 1.40 -5.84
CA ASP A 104 5.37 2.06 -5.69
C ASP A 104 5.97 1.95 -4.26
N ASP A 105 5.16 1.59 -3.27
CA ASP A 105 5.60 1.38 -1.88
C ASP A 105 5.89 -0.09 -1.56
N LEU A 106 5.52 -1.04 -2.43
CA LEU A 106 5.76 -2.46 -2.19
C LEU A 106 7.24 -2.77 -2.00
N ILE A 107 7.55 -3.46 -0.92
CA ILE A 107 8.92 -3.87 -0.57
C ILE A 107 9.20 -5.23 -1.23
N LYS A 108 10.17 -5.25 -2.13
CA LYS A 108 10.60 -6.47 -2.83
C LYS A 108 11.75 -7.13 -2.05
N THR A 109 11.43 -8.10 -1.20
CA THR A 109 12.41 -8.78 -0.33
C THR A 109 12.42 -10.28 -0.57
N ARG A 110 13.58 -10.86 -0.95
CA ARG A 110 13.75 -12.30 -1.20
C ARG A 110 12.68 -12.91 -2.14
N GLY A 111 12.27 -12.19 -3.16
CA GLY A 111 11.22 -12.63 -4.09
C GLY A 111 9.78 -12.45 -3.59
N PHE A 112 9.60 -11.99 -2.35
CA PHE A 112 8.28 -11.65 -1.82
C PHE A 112 7.97 -10.17 -2.07
N ARG A 113 6.68 -9.87 -2.21
CA ARG A 113 6.14 -8.50 -2.24
C ARG A 113 5.42 -8.26 -0.92
N VAL A 114 5.97 -7.37 -0.10
CA VAL A 114 5.44 -7.02 1.23
C VAL A 114 4.84 -5.63 1.18
N GLY A 115 3.56 -5.53 1.54
CA GLY A 115 2.89 -4.23 1.69
C GLY A 115 3.32 -3.56 2.99
N PRO A 116 3.80 -2.29 2.96
CA PRO A 116 4.14 -1.56 4.19
C PRO A 116 3.01 -1.59 5.23
N PHE A 117 1.78 -1.41 4.78
CA PHE A 117 0.60 -1.34 5.63
C PHE A 117 0.40 -2.59 6.52
N GLU A 118 0.70 -3.78 6.00
CA GLU A 118 0.60 -5.02 6.78
C GLU A 118 1.56 -5.03 7.99
N VAL A 119 2.76 -4.49 7.80
CA VAL A 119 3.78 -4.40 8.85
C VAL A 119 3.44 -3.26 9.81
N GLU A 120 3.00 -2.11 9.28
CA GLU A 120 2.56 -0.94 10.06
C GLU A 120 1.42 -1.30 11.01
N ASN A 121 0.43 -2.08 10.55
CA ASN A 121 -0.68 -2.55 11.39
C ASN A 121 -0.21 -3.36 12.61
N VAL A 122 0.87 -4.12 12.48
CA VAL A 122 1.43 -4.88 13.61
C VAL A 122 2.23 -3.95 14.54
N ILE A 123 2.97 -2.98 13.98
CA ILE A 123 3.72 -1.99 14.76
C ILE A 123 2.78 -1.15 15.62
N MET A 124 1.66 -0.71 15.06
CA MET A 124 0.65 0.08 15.76
C MET A 124 -0.01 -0.64 16.94
N GLN A 125 0.15 -1.96 17.07
CA GLN A 125 -0.31 -2.70 18.25
C GLN A 125 0.68 -2.63 19.43
N TYR A 126 1.90 -2.11 19.22
CA TYR A 126 2.86 -1.95 20.30
C TYR A 126 2.48 -0.72 21.16
N PRO A 127 2.52 -0.84 22.50
CA PRO A 127 2.13 0.27 23.39
C PRO A 127 2.93 1.54 23.10
N ASN A 128 2.25 2.68 23.20
CA ASN A 128 2.81 4.02 23.02
C ASN A 128 3.39 4.33 21.63
N VAL A 129 3.13 3.52 20.61
CA VAL A 129 3.37 3.91 19.22
C VAL A 129 2.30 4.90 18.80
N LEU A 130 2.72 6.09 18.37
CA LEU A 130 1.83 7.16 17.90
C LEU A 130 1.62 7.10 16.39
N GLU A 131 2.71 6.98 15.64
CA GLU A 131 2.71 6.87 14.19
C GLU A 131 3.85 5.94 13.75
N CYS A 132 3.68 5.31 12.60
CA CYS A 132 4.79 4.57 11.99
C CYS A 132 4.74 4.61 10.46
N ALA A 133 5.88 4.39 9.85
CA ALA A 133 6.02 4.17 8.42
C ALA A 133 6.99 3.04 8.16
N VAL A 134 6.69 2.23 7.16
CA VAL A 134 7.56 1.12 6.75
C VAL A 134 7.99 1.35 5.31
N ILE A 135 9.30 1.20 5.05
CA ILE A 135 9.91 1.35 3.74
C ILE A 135 10.86 0.19 3.43
N GLY A 136 11.09 -0.04 2.15
CA GLY A 136 12.19 -0.89 1.70
C GLY A 136 13.47 -0.07 1.57
N VAL A 137 14.56 -0.56 2.16
CA VAL A 137 15.91 -0.01 1.98
C VAL A 137 16.79 -1.02 1.25
N PRO A 138 17.78 -0.59 0.46
CA PRO A 138 18.67 -1.51 -0.26
C PRO A 138 19.32 -2.53 0.66
N ASP A 139 19.37 -3.80 0.25
CA ASP A 139 20.01 -4.91 0.97
C ASP A 139 20.65 -5.87 -0.04
N LYS A 140 21.92 -6.24 0.19
CA LYS A 140 22.70 -7.05 -0.76
C LYS A 140 22.16 -8.47 -0.93
N ASP A 141 21.61 -9.06 0.14
CA ASP A 141 21.17 -10.46 0.15
C ASP A 141 19.66 -10.60 -0.13
N ARG A 142 18.89 -9.54 0.10
CA ARG A 142 17.42 -9.55 0.04
C ARG A 142 16.85 -8.75 -1.13
N GLY A 143 17.68 -7.94 -1.80
CA GLY A 143 17.24 -6.87 -2.69
C GLY A 143 16.80 -5.66 -1.88
N GLN A 144 15.80 -5.83 -1.02
CA GLN A 144 15.39 -4.82 -0.03
C GLN A 144 15.23 -5.44 1.36
N ALA A 145 15.66 -4.72 2.40
CA ALA A 145 15.34 -4.97 3.80
C ALA A 145 14.15 -4.13 4.23
N ILE A 146 13.33 -4.66 5.15
CA ILE A 146 12.21 -3.93 5.73
C ILE A 146 12.72 -3.03 6.84
N LYS A 147 12.58 -1.72 6.67
CA LYS A 147 12.89 -0.71 7.69
C LYS A 147 11.60 -0.09 8.21
N ALA A 148 11.42 -0.17 9.53
CA ALA A 148 10.37 0.51 10.25
C ALA A 148 10.90 1.82 10.84
N ILE A 149 10.14 2.89 10.70
CA ILE A 149 10.37 4.19 11.31
C ILE A 149 9.17 4.44 12.21
N VAL A 150 9.40 4.76 13.48
CA VAL A 150 8.36 4.80 14.50
C VAL A 150 8.44 6.11 15.27
N LYS A 151 7.31 6.77 15.46
CA LYS A 151 7.17 7.87 16.39
C LYS A 151 6.45 7.37 17.64
N MET A 152 7.05 7.57 18.78
CA MET A 152 6.46 7.23 20.08
C MET A 152 5.67 8.40 20.66
N THR A 153 4.81 8.11 21.63
CA THR A 153 4.23 9.16 22.47
C THR A 153 5.30 9.84 23.33
N ASP A 154 5.04 11.06 23.77
CA ASP A 154 5.97 11.85 24.55
C ASP A 154 6.48 11.08 25.81
N GLY A 155 7.77 11.24 26.11
CA GLY A 155 8.42 10.62 27.26
C GLY A 155 8.89 9.18 27.06
N ALA A 156 8.68 8.56 25.90
CA ALA A 156 9.25 7.27 25.60
C ALA A 156 10.76 7.39 25.31
N PRO A 157 11.61 6.45 25.77
CA PRO A 157 13.04 6.48 25.47
C PRO A 157 13.28 6.27 23.97
N HIS A 158 14.29 6.98 23.43
CA HIS A 158 14.76 6.81 22.03
C HIS A 158 16.08 6.04 22.06
N ASP A 159 16.03 4.76 22.42
CA ASP A 159 17.21 3.93 22.57
C ASP A 159 17.12 2.60 21.81
N LYS A 160 18.26 1.96 21.65
CA LYS A 160 18.38 0.66 20.96
C LYS A 160 17.64 -0.47 21.68
N GLU A 161 17.43 -0.35 22.98
CA GLU A 161 16.69 -1.35 23.74
C GLU A 161 15.21 -1.35 23.37
N LEU A 162 14.59 -0.16 23.31
CA LEU A 162 13.19 -0.01 22.86
C LEU A 162 13.02 -0.43 21.40
N GLU A 163 13.92 -0.01 20.51
CA GLU A 163 13.91 -0.44 19.11
C GLU A 163 13.90 -1.98 18.98
N ASN A 164 14.75 -2.66 19.74
CA ASN A 164 14.82 -4.13 19.74
C ASN A 164 13.58 -4.79 20.34
N LYS A 165 12.98 -4.20 21.38
CA LYS A 165 11.71 -4.67 21.97
C LYS A 165 10.57 -4.60 20.94
N ILE A 166 10.39 -3.46 20.26
CA ILE A 166 9.38 -3.28 19.22
C ILE A 166 9.60 -4.28 18.06
N LYS A 167 10.83 -4.36 17.57
CA LYS A 167 11.20 -5.29 16.50
C LYS A 167 10.89 -6.75 16.87
N THR A 168 11.26 -7.17 18.07
CA THR A 168 11.01 -8.53 18.57
C THR A 168 9.51 -8.80 18.71
N PHE A 169 8.75 -7.84 19.23
CA PHE A 169 7.30 -7.94 19.36
C PHE A 169 6.63 -8.15 17.99
N CYS A 170 7.02 -7.36 16.99
CA CYS A 170 6.47 -7.43 15.65
C CYS A 170 6.86 -8.73 14.94
N ASN A 171 8.14 -9.10 14.97
CA ASN A 171 8.64 -10.26 14.27
C ASN A 171 8.06 -11.58 14.79
N LYS A 172 7.68 -11.67 16.07
CA LYS A 172 6.94 -12.81 16.62
C LYS A 172 5.51 -12.97 16.11
N ARG A 173 4.93 -11.92 15.52
CA ARG A 173 3.53 -11.87 15.05
C ARG A 173 3.39 -11.92 13.53
N MET A 174 4.49 -11.94 12.82
CA MET A 174 4.51 -11.94 11.36
C MET A 174 5.29 -13.13 10.81
N ALA A 175 4.96 -13.53 9.58
CA ALA A 175 5.75 -14.49 8.83
C ALA A 175 7.18 -13.96 8.59
N SER A 176 8.16 -14.86 8.54
CA SER A 176 9.59 -14.50 8.51
C SER A 176 10.01 -13.60 7.35
N TYR A 177 9.34 -13.69 6.20
CA TYR A 177 9.61 -12.81 5.07
C TYR A 177 9.15 -11.36 5.28
N LYS A 178 8.29 -11.10 6.30
CA LYS A 178 7.82 -9.77 6.72
C LYS A 178 8.60 -9.19 7.91
N TRP A 179 9.62 -9.90 8.40
CA TRP A 179 10.35 -9.45 9.56
C TRP A 179 11.07 -8.12 9.32
N ILE A 180 10.99 -7.25 10.32
CA ILE A 180 11.68 -5.97 10.36
C ILE A 180 13.16 -6.21 10.60
N GLN A 181 14.02 -5.75 9.67
CA GLN A 181 15.47 -5.81 9.80
C GLN A 181 16.00 -4.59 10.54
N HIS A 182 15.50 -3.42 10.17
CA HIS A 182 15.93 -2.14 10.76
C HIS A 182 14.74 -1.45 11.41
N LEU A 183 14.94 -0.86 12.56
CA LEU A 183 13.95 -0.01 13.23
C LEU A 183 14.65 1.24 13.74
N GLU A 184 14.00 2.36 13.61
CA GLU A 184 14.46 3.68 14.03
C GLU A 184 13.30 4.42 14.68
N ILE A 185 13.59 5.05 15.84
CA ILE A 185 12.62 5.92 16.51
C ILE A 185 12.95 7.36 16.14
N VAL A 186 11.93 8.12 15.73
CA VAL A 186 12.06 9.52 15.29
C VAL A 186 11.10 10.41 16.05
N ASP A 187 11.44 11.70 16.13
CA ASP A 187 10.58 12.72 16.75
C ASP A 187 9.46 13.16 15.80
N GLU A 188 9.77 13.27 14.50
CA GLU A 188 8.85 13.79 13.50
C GLU A 188 8.95 13.06 12.17
N PHE A 189 7.82 13.00 11.44
CA PHE A 189 7.76 12.53 10.06
C PHE A 189 7.66 13.68 9.08
N PRO A 190 8.29 13.57 7.88
CA PRO A 190 7.97 14.46 6.77
C PRO A 190 6.52 14.21 6.34
N LYS A 191 5.71 15.28 6.31
CA LYS A 191 4.27 15.19 5.99
C LYS A 191 3.90 16.08 4.81
N THR A 192 2.87 15.67 4.10
CA THR A 192 2.19 16.51 3.10
C THR A 192 1.36 17.59 3.82
N ILE A 193 0.88 18.58 3.06
CA ILE A 193 -0.05 19.60 3.56
C ILE A 193 -1.31 18.97 4.18
N SER A 194 -1.73 17.80 3.66
CA SER A 194 -2.88 17.06 4.18
C SER A 194 -2.55 16.14 5.38
N GLY A 195 -1.32 16.20 5.93
CA GLY A 195 -0.90 15.42 7.10
C GLY A 195 -0.46 13.98 6.81
N LYS A 196 -0.40 13.53 5.55
CA LYS A 196 0.06 12.20 5.20
C LYS A 196 1.59 12.11 5.23
N ILE A 197 2.15 11.01 5.74
CA ILE A 197 3.60 10.76 5.75
C ILE A 197 4.11 10.63 4.30
N LYS A 198 5.16 11.38 3.97
CA LYS A 198 5.84 11.33 2.67
C LYS A 198 6.87 10.20 2.65
N ARG A 199 6.46 9.00 2.21
CA ARG A 199 7.38 7.85 2.12
C ARG A 199 8.50 8.04 1.09
N THR A 200 8.29 8.88 0.07
CA THR A 200 9.35 9.26 -0.89
C THR A 200 10.53 9.92 -0.18
N ASP A 201 10.27 10.93 0.64
CA ASP A 201 11.30 11.65 1.40
C ASP A 201 12.02 10.70 2.37
N LEU A 202 11.26 9.80 3.03
CA LEU A 202 11.85 8.77 3.90
C LEU A 202 12.78 7.84 3.13
N ARG A 203 12.39 7.37 1.95
CA ARG A 203 13.25 6.51 1.11
C ARG A 203 14.51 7.24 0.64
N GLU A 204 14.39 8.51 0.28
CA GLU A 204 15.54 9.32 -0.14
C GLU A 204 16.57 9.49 0.97
N ASN A 205 16.13 9.77 2.19
CA ASN A 205 16.99 9.93 3.36
C ASN A 205 17.68 8.61 3.79
N HIS A 206 17.25 7.45 3.26
CA HIS A 206 17.75 6.14 3.65
C HIS A 206 18.31 5.32 2.47
N LYS A 207 18.67 5.98 1.35
CA LYS A 207 19.29 5.35 0.18
C LYS A 207 20.78 5.01 0.33
N ALA A 208 21.41 5.42 1.44
CA ALA A 208 22.84 5.21 1.69
C ALA A 208 23.12 3.88 2.40
#